data_dce11d9e13aff7baf84b00c7eb1a7755
#
_entry.id   dce11d9e13aff7baf84b00c7eb1a7755
#
_cell.length_a   1.000
_cell.length_b   1.000
_cell.length_c   1.000
_cell.angle_alpha   90.00
_cell.angle_beta   90.00
_cell.angle_gamma   90.00
#
_symmetry.space_group_name_H-M   'P 1'
#
loop_
_entity.id
_entity.type
_entity.pdbx_description
1 polymer ?
#
loop_
_entity_poly.entity_id
_entity_poly.type
_entity_poly.pdbx_seq_one_letter_code
_entity_poly.pdbx_strand_id
1 'polypeptide(L)'
;MSRAFKDIELINRRGDITKQPDIDVIVNAANAQLRVGGGVAGAIHRAAGPELEREAVPLGPISPGEAVITNAYNLPNQFVIHCLGPVYGRDKPEEMYLANCYKNALKLADKYQLESIAFPAISTGVFGYPVKEAASVAFQAIMEISDSLKTVKKICFVLFGEEDFKVHEEVLSRLEQ
;
A
#
# COMPACT_ATOMS: atom_id res chain seq x y z
N MET A 1 1.09 -8.27 15.14
CA MET A 1 2.31 -7.72 15.79
C MET A 1 2.45 -6.24 15.44
N SER A 2 2.94 -5.49 16.38
CA SER A 2 3.26 -4.08 16.21
C SER A 2 4.72 -3.87 16.63
N ARG A 3 5.43 -3.01 15.90
CA ARG A 3 6.83 -2.72 16.19
C ARG A 3 7.11 -1.24 15.94
N ALA A 4 7.77 -0.59 16.89
CA ALA A 4 8.22 0.78 16.71
C ALA A 4 9.52 0.81 15.91
N PHE A 5 9.57 1.66 14.89
CA PHE A 5 10.79 2.01 14.18
C PHE A 5 10.92 3.53 14.24
N LYS A 6 11.89 4.00 15.03
CA LYS A 6 11.98 5.44 15.38
C LYS A 6 10.66 5.89 16.02
N ASP A 7 10.00 6.90 15.48
CA ASP A 7 8.70 7.39 15.98
C ASP A 7 7.52 6.85 15.13
N ILE A 8 7.76 5.84 14.30
CA ILE A 8 6.74 5.23 13.44
C ILE A 8 6.37 3.86 13.99
N GLU A 9 5.07 3.60 14.14
CA GLU A 9 4.55 2.29 14.50
C GLU A 9 4.30 1.48 13.22
N LEU A 10 4.93 0.31 13.14
CA LEU A 10 4.74 -0.65 12.03
C LEU A 10 3.87 -1.79 12.53
N ILE A 11 2.75 -2.02 11.87
CA ILE A 11 1.75 -3.02 12.26
C ILE A 11 1.47 -3.96 11.11
N ASN A 12 1.41 -5.27 11.39
CA ASN A 12 0.76 -6.22 10.51
C ASN A 12 -0.60 -6.58 11.11
N ARG A 13 -1.62 -6.57 10.29
CA ARG A 13 -2.99 -6.83 10.69
C ARG A 13 -3.63 -7.78 9.69
N ARG A 14 -4.27 -8.83 10.18
CA ARG A 14 -5.09 -9.70 9.33
C ARG A 14 -6.48 -9.12 9.23
N GLY A 15 -7.01 -8.95 8.01
CA GLY A 15 -8.34 -8.40 7.83
C GLY A 15 -8.61 -7.92 6.42
N ASP A 16 -9.61 -7.06 6.31
CA ASP A 16 -10.10 -6.48 5.06
C ASP A 16 -9.67 -5.00 5.01
N ILE A 17 -8.89 -4.64 3.99
CA ILE A 17 -8.39 -3.28 3.85
C ILE A 17 -9.51 -2.23 3.67
N THR A 18 -10.70 -2.66 3.25
CA THR A 18 -11.85 -1.75 3.11
C THR A 18 -12.57 -1.47 4.43
N LYS A 19 -12.11 -2.07 5.53
CA LYS A 19 -12.73 -1.96 6.86
C LYS A 19 -11.71 -1.52 7.91
N GLN A 20 -11.05 -0.39 7.67
CA GLN A 20 -10.01 0.14 8.54
C GLN A 20 -10.36 1.58 8.98
N PRO A 21 -11.37 1.74 9.87
CA PRO A 21 -11.84 3.09 10.22
C PRO A 21 -10.85 3.93 11.05
N ASP A 22 -9.84 3.30 11.62
CA ASP A 22 -8.79 3.97 12.38
C ASP A 22 -7.62 4.47 11.52
N ILE A 23 -7.70 4.29 10.20
CA ILE A 23 -6.63 4.63 9.25
C ILE A 23 -7.07 5.80 8.35
N ASP A 24 -6.21 6.79 8.17
CA ASP A 24 -6.51 7.98 7.37
C ASP A 24 -6.58 7.68 5.87
N VAL A 25 -5.64 6.88 5.35
CA VAL A 25 -5.57 6.57 3.92
C VAL A 25 -5.25 5.10 3.70
N ILE A 26 -5.99 4.47 2.79
CA ILE A 26 -5.68 3.11 2.35
C ILE A 26 -5.05 3.14 0.97
N VAL A 27 -4.20 2.15 0.68
CA VAL A 27 -3.52 2.02 -0.60
C VAL A 27 -4.19 0.94 -1.43
N ASN A 28 -4.46 1.27 -2.68
CA ASN A 28 -5.00 0.37 -3.68
C ASN A 28 -3.85 -0.19 -4.53
N ALA A 29 -3.83 -1.51 -4.71
CA ALA A 29 -2.97 -2.17 -5.70
C ALA A 29 -3.66 -2.06 -7.06
N ALA A 30 -3.39 -0.97 -7.76
CA ALA A 30 -4.13 -0.53 -8.94
C ALA A 30 -3.63 -1.17 -10.23
N ASN A 31 -4.43 -1.08 -11.29
CA ASN A 31 -3.97 -1.28 -12.67
C ASN A 31 -3.53 0.06 -13.28
N ALA A 32 -2.89 0.00 -14.45
CA ALA A 32 -2.32 1.19 -15.10
C ALA A 32 -3.38 2.25 -15.45
N GLN A 33 -4.58 1.85 -15.83
CA GLN A 33 -5.67 2.74 -16.22
C GLN A 33 -6.49 3.24 -15.03
N LEU A 34 -6.20 2.77 -13.82
CA LEU A 34 -6.91 3.14 -12.59
C LEU A 34 -8.41 2.80 -12.64
N ARG A 35 -8.74 1.71 -13.32
CA ARG A 35 -10.10 1.20 -13.43
C ARG A 35 -10.39 0.15 -12.37
N VAL A 36 -11.66 -0.14 -12.19
CA VAL A 36 -12.08 -1.30 -11.39
C VAL A 36 -11.42 -2.55 -11.96
N GLY A 37 -10.88 -3.38 -11.10
CA GLY A 37 -10.24 -4.62 -11.48
C GLY A 37 -10.67 -5.75 -10.55
N GLY A 38 -9.86 -6.79 -10.49
CA GLY A 38 -10.04 -7.89 -9.55
C GLY A 38 -9.29 -7.66 -8.25
N GLY A 39 -9.32 -8.65 -7.35
CA GLY A 39 -8.56 -8.65 -6.11
C GLY A 39 -8.82 -7.43 -5.24
N VAL A 40 -7.75 -6.83 -4.73
CA VAL A 40 -7.82 -5.64 -3.85
C VAL A 40 -8.49 -4.47 -4.57
N ALA A 41 -8.15 -4.21 -5.82
CA ALA A 41 -8.74 -3.11 -6.59
C ALA A 41 -10.26 -3.27 -6.71
N GLY A 42 -10.73 -4.47 -7.02
CA GLY A 42 -12.16 -4.75 -7.07
C GLY A 42 -12.86 -4.51 -5.74
N ALA A 43 -12.27 -4.97 -4.65
CA ALA A 43 -12.83 -4.80 -3.32
C ALA A 43 -12.92 -3.31 -2.93
N ILE A 44 -11.86 -2.55 -3.17
CA ILE A 44 -11.80 -1.12 -2.85
C ILE A 44 -12.83 -0.34 -3.67
N HIS A 45 -12.91 -0.58 -4.98
CA HIS A 45 -13.87 0.11 -5.83
C HIS A 45 -15.32 -0.23 -5.46
N ARG A 46 -15.62 -1.48 -5.12
CA ARG A 46 -16.97 -1.87 -4.67
C ARG A 46 -17.35 -1.17 -3.37
N ALA A 47 -16.42 -1.09 -2.42
CA ALA A 47 -16.67 -0.46 -1.14
C ALA A 47 -16.80 1.06 -1.25
N ALA A 48 -15.97 1.69 -2.10
CA ALA A 48 -15.98 3.14 -2.29
C ALA A 48 -17.18 3.63 -3.10
N GLY A 49 -17.65 2.84 -4.05
CA GLY A 49 -18.68 3.24 -4.99
C GLY A 49 -18.11 3.73 -6.31
N PRO A 50 -18.98 3.99 -7.34
CA PRO A 50 -18.54 4.28 -8.71
C PRO A 50 -17.80 5.62 -8.87
N GLU A 51 -17.95 6.52 -7.93
CA GLU A 51 -17.28 7.83 -7.97
C GLU A 51 -15.75 7.69 -7.89
N LEU A 52 -15.24 6.64 -7.23
CA LEU A 52 -13.80 6.42 -7.12
C LEU A 52 -13.18 6.24 -8.51
N GLU A 53 -13.77 5.41 -9.36
CA GLU A 53 -13.26 5.21 -10.73
C GLU A 53 -13.37 6.50 -11.55
N ARG A 54 -14.45 7.25 -11.39
CA ARG A 54 -14.64 8.52 -12.09
C ARG A 54 -13.56 9.54 -11.76
N GLU A 55 -13.13 9.60 -10.51
CA GLU A 55 -12.03 10.48 -10.12
C GLU A 55 -10.67 9.93 -10.55
N ALA A 56 -10.46 8.63 -10.41
CA ALA A 56 -9.14 8.01 -10.62
C ALA A 56 -8.75 7.94 -12.10
N VAL A 57 -9.65 7.52 -12.98
CA VAL A 57 -9.36 7.30 -14.41
C VAL A 57 -8.68 8.49 -15.09
N PRO A 58 -9.13 9.75 -14.89
CA PRO A 58 -8.44 10.89 -15.50
C PRO A 58 -7.00 11.11 -15.02
N LEU A 59 -6.60 10.53 -13.89
CA LEU A 59 -5.23 10.61 -13.36
C LEU A 59 -4.30 9.60 -14.01
N GLY A 60 -4.83 8.63 -14.73
CA GLY A 60 -4.06 7.62 -15.44
C GLY A 60 -3.78 8.02 -16.89
N PRO A 61 -3.05 7.14 -17.64
CA PRO A 61 -2.44 5.93 -17.10
C PRO A 61 -1.24 6.22 -16.21
N ILE A 62 -0.94 5.31 -15.28
CA ILE A 62 0.27 5.37 -14.46
C ILE A 62 1.22 4.22 -14.83
N SER A 63 2.49 4.40 -14.48
CA SER A 63 3.55 3.42 -14.74
C SER A 63 3.96 2.71 -13.45
N PRO A 64 4.64 1.53 -13.54
CA PRO A 64 5.10 0.83 -12.34
C PRO A 64 5.91 1.73 -11.40
N GLY A 65 5.58 1.66 -10.12
CA GLY A 65 6.20 2.48 -9.08
C GLY A 65 5.52 3.83 -8.82
N GLU A 66 4.63 4.27 -9.72
CA GLU A 66 3.93 5.53 -9.55
C GLU A 66 2.73 5.40 -8.59
N ALA A 67 2.38 6.53 -7.97
CA ALA A 67 1.27 6.63 -7.04
C ALA A 67 0.48 7.92 -7.28
N VAL A 68 -0.84 7.84 -7.18
CA VAL A 68 -1.75 8.99 -7.24
C VAL A 68 -2.75 8.91 -6.08
N ILE A 69 -3.36 10.02 -5.71
CA ILE A 69 -4.29 10.10 -4.58
C ILE A 69 -5.64 10.60 -5.03
N THR A 70 -6.71 10.01 -4.49
CA THR A 70 -8.11 10.40 -4.72
C THR A 70 -8.85 10.47 -3.39
N ASN A 71 -10.07 11.01 -3.43
CA ASN A 71 -11.01 10.88 -2.32
C ASN A 71 -11.41 9.42 -2.13
N ALA A 72 -11.95 9.08 -0.95
CA ALA A 72 -12.29 7.70 -0.58
C ALA A 72 -13.78 7.38 -0.72
N TYR A 73 -14.63 8.39 -0.88
CA TYR A 73 -16.08 8.28 -1.06
C TYR A 73 -16.74 7.48 0.08
N ASN A 74 -17.31 6.30 -0.19
CA ASN A 74 -18.02 5.52 0.83
C ASN A 74 -17.10 4.72 1.77
N LEU A 75 -15.79 4.74 1.54
CA LEU A 75 -14.85 4.12 2.48
C LEU A 75 -14.75 4.93 3.77
N PRO A 76 -14.41 4.29 4.91
CA PRO A 76 -14.28 5.01 6.19
C PRO A 76 -13.05 5.90 6.30
N ASN A 77 -12.23 5.94 5.27
CA ASN A 77 -10.95 6.66 5.25
C ASN A 77 -11.12 8.02 4.57
N GLN A 78 -10.11 8.89 4.67
CA GLN A 78 -10.14 10.22 4.04
C GLN A 78 -9.80 10.15 2.56
N PHE A 79 -8.80 9.32 2.20
CA PHE A 79 -8.27 9.23 0.83
C PHE A 79 -7.95 7.79 0.48
N VAL A 80 -7.78 7.56 -0.83
CA VAL A 80 -7.18 6.34 -1.39
C VAL A 80 -5.94 6.74 -2.18
N ILE A 81 -4.82 6.07 -1.94
CA ILE A 81 -3.62 6.18 -2.77
C ILE A 81 -3.57 4.96 -3.68
N HIS A 82 -3.45 5.20 -4.98
CA HIS A 82 -3.41 4.15 -5.99
C HIS A 82 -1.97 3.96 -6.45
N CYS A 83 -1.43 2.76 -6.27
CA CYS A 83 -0.08 2.40 -6.70
C CYS A 83 -0.15 1.31 -7.76
N LEU A 84 0.67 1.43 -8.80
CA LEU A 84 0.87 0.36 -9.76
C LEU A 84 2.17 -0.37 -9.40
N GLY A 85 2.04 -1.58 -8.86
CA GLY A 85 3.19 -2.44 -8.60
C GLY A 85 3.72 -3.08 -9.88
N PRO A 86 4.97 -3.57 -9.87
CA PRO A 86 5.54 -4.28 -11.01
C PRO A 86 4.93 -5.67 -11.15
N VAL A 87 4.85 -6.16 -12.39
CA VAL A 87 4.62 -7.58 -12.68
C VAL A 87 5.96 -8.28 -12.56
N TYR A 88 6.04 -9.21 -11.62
CA TYR A 88 7.27 -9.95 -11.34
C TYR A 88 7.73 -10.72 -12.57
N GLY A 89 9.00 -10.62 -12.90
CA GLY A 89 9.58 -11.24 -14.08
C GLY A 89 9.40 -10.47 -15.40
N ARG A 90 8.58 -9.40 -15.41
CA ARG A 90 8.34 -8.57 -16.59
C ARG A 90 8.82 -7.13 -16.40
N ASP A 91 8.40 -6.49 -15.34
CA ASP A 91 8.72 -5.06 -15.08
C ASP A 91 9.99 -4.99 -14.23
N LYS A 92 11.14 -4.85 -14.89
CA LYS A 92 12.46 -4.90 -14.24
C LYS A 92 13.12 -3.52 -14.20
N PRO A 93 13.86 -3.19 -13.13
CA PRO A 93 14.09 -4.00 -11.94
C PRO A 93 12.89 -3.98 -10.97
N GLU A 94 12.30 -5.16 -10.72
CA GLU A 94 11.09 -5.30 -9.90
C GLU A 94 11.24 -4.69 -8.51
N GLU A 95 12.41 -4.88 -7.88
CA GLU A 95 12.66 -4.36 -6.53
C GLU A 95 12.56 -2.85 -6.46
N MET A 96 13.12 -2.16 -7.46
CA MET A 96 13.07 -0.71 -7.53
C MET A 96 11.64 -0.19 -7.69
N TYR A 97 10.88 -0.79 -8.60
CA TYR A 97 9.50 -0.38 -8.83
C TYR A 97 8.61 -0.65 -7.62
N LEU A 98 8.78 -1.81 -6.97
CA LEU A 98 8.02 -2.12 -5.77
C LEU A 98 8.38 -1.15 -4.63
N ALA A 99 9.66 -0.91 -4.40
CA ALA A 99 10.11 0.06 -3.39
C ALA A 99 9.54 1.45 -3.66
N ASN A 100 9.52 1.87 -4.93
CA ASN A 100 8.96 3.17 -5.32
C ASN A 100 7.48 3.29 -5.01
N CYS A 101 6.70 2.21 -5.14
CA CYS A 101 5.28 2.22 -4.73
C CYS A 101 5.14 2.63 -3.27
N TYR A 102 5.87 1.98 -2.38
CA TYR A 102 5.80 2.28 -0.95
C TYR A 102 6.32 3.67 -0.62
N LYS A 103 7.46 4.05 -1.20
CA LYS A 103 8.05 5.39 -0.98
C LYS A 103 7.13 6.50 -1.48
N ASN A 104 6.62 6.37 -2.69
CA ASN A 104 5.75 7.39 -3.29
C ASN A 104 4.42 7.50 -2.55
N ALA A 105 3.84 6.37 -2.11
CA ALA A 105 2.62 6.40 -1.31
C ALA A 105 2.84 7.12 0.02
N LEU A 106 3.94 6.84 0.70
CA LEU A 106 4.27 7.49 1.98
C LEU A 106 4.54 8.98 1.81
N LYS A 107 5.22 9.38 0.74
CA LYS A 107 5.44 10.79 0.43
C LYS A 107 4.13 11.53 0.17
N LEU A 108 3.18 10.91 -0.53
CA LEU A 108 1.85 11.48 -0.74
C LEU A 108 1.08 11.63 0.58
N ALA A 109 1.08 10.59 1.41
CA ALA A 109 0.42 10.64 2.71
C ALA A 109 0.99 11.77 3.56
N ASP A 110 2.31 11.92 3.57
CA ASP A 110 2.99 12.97 4.35
C ASP A 110 2.69 14.36 3.79
N LYS A 111 2.67 14.50 2.47
CA LYS A 111 2.33 15.76 1.78
C LYS A 111 0.90 16.21 2.13
N TYR A 112 -0.03 15.28 2.26
CA TYR A 112 -1.42 15.57 2.64
C TYR A 112 -1.61 15.63 4.16
N GLN A 113 -0.52 15.60 4.93
CA GLN A 113 -0.51 15.71 6.39
C GLN A 113 -1.32 14.61 7.08
N LEU A 114 -1.30 13.39 6.50
CA LEU A 114 -1.98 12.23 7.07
C LEU A 114 -1.06 11.52 8.07
N GLU A 115 -1.65 10.95 9.11
CA GLU A 115 -0.91 10.34 10.20
C GLU A 115 -0.81 8.81 10.08
N SER A 116 -1.76 8.18 9.38
CA SER A 116 -1.83 6.73 9.28
C SER A 116 -2.14 6.27 7.85
N ILE A 117 -1.50 5.16 7.46
CA ILE A 117 -1.64 4.58 6.13
C ILE A 117 -1.71 3.06 6.25
N ALA A 118 -2.58 2.44 5.45
CA ALA A 118 -2.67 0.98 5.35
C ALA A 118 -2.32 0.51 3.94
N PHE A 119 -1.46 -0.48 3.86
CA PHE A 119 -1.02 -1.10 2.61
C PHE A 119 -1.54 -2.52 2.47
N PRO A 120 -1.91 -2.93 1.24
CA PRO A 120 -1.97 -4.35 0.90
C PRO A 120 -0.56 -4.87 0.58
N ALA A 121 -0.42 -6.17 0.35
CA ALA A 121 0.83 -6.75 -0.16
C ALA A 121 0.91 -6.52 -1.68
N ILE A 122 1.40 -5.37 -2.09
CA ILE A 122 1.44 -4.94 -3.50
C ILE A 122 2.22 -5.95 -4.34
N SER A 123 1.72 -6.27 -5.54
CA SER A 123 2.30 -7.16 -6.56
C SER A 123 2.31 -8.66 -6.20
N THR A 124 1.81 -9.07 -5.03
CA THR A 124 1.91 -10.48 -4.60
C THR A 124 0.75 -11.36 -5.06
N GLY A 125 -0.30 -10.77 -5.63
CA GLY A 125 -1.41 -11.53 -6.22
C GLY A 125 -1.06 -12.00 -7.63
N VAL A 126 -1.89 -11.62 -8.61
CA VAL A 126 -1.71 -12.03 -10.02
C VAL A 126 -0.41 -11.53 -10.64
N PHE A 127 0.21 -10.49 -10.08
CA PHE A 127 1.50 -9.99 -10.56
C PHE A 127 2.69 -10.87 -10.14
N GLY A 128 2.46 -11.84 -9.27
CA GLY A 128 3.37 -12.96 -9.03
C GLY A 128 4.60 -12.68 -8.19
N TYR A 129 4.71 -11.53 -7.55
CA TYR A 129 5.86 -11.24 -6.70
C TYR A 129 5.84 -12.16 -5.47
N PRO A 130 6.95 -12.88 -5.17
CA PRO A 130 7.00 -13.73 -3.97
C PRO A 130 6.77 -12.90 -2.70
N VAL A 131 5.88 -13.37 -1.83
CA VAL A 131 5.40 -12.57 -0.68
C VAL A 131 6.53 -12.19 0.26
N LYS A 132 7.44 -13.11 0.56
CA LYS A 132 8.55 -12.85 1.49
C LYS A 132 9.49 -11.77 0.97
N GLU A 133 9.90 -11.88 -0.29
CA GLU A 133 10.77 -10.89 -0.93
C GLU A 133 10.05 -9.54 -1.04
N ALA A 134 8.77 -9.56 -1.39
CA ALA A 134 7.97 -8.33 -1.48
C ALA A 134 7.86 -7.64 -0.12
N ALA A 135 7.62 -8.38 0.95
CA ALA A 135 7.58 -7.83 2.31
C ALA A 135 8.92 -7.21 2.71
N SER A 136 10.02 -7.88 2.39
CA SER A 136 11.37 -7.36 2.66
C SER A 136 11.64 -6.05 1.94
N VAL A 137 11.26 -5.96 0.67
CA VAL A 137 11.38 -4.71 -0.12
C VAL A 137 10.53 -3.61 0.51
N ALA A 138 9.30 -3.92 0.91
CA ALA A 138 8.38 -2.95 1.50
C ALA A 138 8.94 -2.35 2.80
N PHE A 139 9.36 -3.19 3.73
CA PHE A 139 9.90 -2.71 5.00
C PHE A 139 11.22 -1.95 4.81
N GLN A 140 12.10 -2.43 3.91
CA GLN A 140 13.33 -1.72 3.59
C GLN A 140 13.06 -0.32 3.02
N ALA A 141 12.09 -0.20 2.12
CA ALA A 141 11.69 1.09 1.55
C ALA A 141 11.17 2.05 2.62
N ILE A 142 10.37 1.55 3.55
CA ILE A 142 9.86 2.34 4.68
C ILE A 142 11.03 2.85 5.54
N MET A 143 11.97 1.97 5.87
CA MET A 143 13.12 2.34 6.69
C MET A 143 13.97 3.41 6.01
N GLU A 144 14.17 3.31 4.70
CA GLU A 144 14.99 4.25 3.93
C GLU A 144 14.44 5.68 3.92
N ILE A 145 13.10 5.85 3.93
CA ILE A 145 12.50 7.19 3.88
C ILE A 145 11.94 7.67 5.21
N SER A 146 12.01 6.86 6.25
CA SER A 146 11.39 7.16 7.55
C SER A 146 11.82 8.52 8.12
N ASP A 147 13.08 8.91 7.95
CA ASP A 147 13.59 10.18 8.46
C ASP A 147 12.96 11.40 7.77
N SER A 148 12.48 11.24 6.54
CA SER A 148 11.86 12.33 5.78
C SER A 148 10.37 12.50 6.10
N LEU A 149 9.76 11.54 6.79
CA LEU A 149 8.33 11.58 7.11
C LEU A 149 8.10 12.42 8.36
N LYS A 150 7.21 13.41 8.26
CA LYS A 150 6.92 14.36 9.33
C LYS A 150 5.59 14.09 10.02
N THR A 151 4.57 13.68 9.27
CA THR A 151 3.22 13.48 9.80
C THR A 151 2.84 12.02 9.94
N VAL A 152 3.35 11.14 9.05
CA VAL A 152 3.03 9.70 9.10
C VAL A 152 3.69 9.08 10.33
N LYS A 153 2.86 8.51 11.21
CA LYS A 153 3.30 7.89 12.47
C LYS A 153 2.86 6.43 12.61
N LYS A 154 1.97 5.97 11.74
CA LYS A 154 1.42 4.62 11.80
C LYS A 154 1.32 4.05 10.39
N ILE A 155 1.99 2.93 10.16
CA ILE A 155 1.98 2.21 8.89
C ILE A 155 1.50 0.78 9.17
N CYS A 156 0.38 0.42 8.54
CA CYS A 156 -0.27 -0.87 8.77
C CYS A 156 -0.31 -1.67 7.47
N PHE A 157 0.19 -2.90 7.48
CA PHE A 157 -0.05 -3.86 6.41
C PHE A 157 -1.30 -4.65 6.75
N VAL A 158 -2.30 -4.63 5.88
CA VAL A 158 -3.53 -5.39 6.06
C VAL A 158 -3.52 -6.56 5.09
N LEU A 159 -3.39 -7.77 5.63
CA LEU A 159 -3.27 -9.00 4.88
C LEU A 159 -4.57 -9.80 5.01
N PHE A 160 -5.14 -10.14 3.86
CA PHE A 160 -6.40 -10.89 3.86
C PHE A 160 -6.19 -12.36 4.31
N GLY A 161 -5.13 -13.00 3.81
CA GLY A 161 -4.84 -14.41 4.09
C GLY A 161 -3.92 -14.62 5.29
N GLU A 162 -4.09 -15.77 5.96
CA GLU A 162 -3.27 -16.13 7.11
C GLU A 162 -1.79 -16.34 6.74
N GLU A 163 -1.52 -16.98 5.60
CA GLU A 163 -0.15 -17.25 5.16
C GLU A 163 0.62 -15.95 4.91
N ASP A 164 0.01 -14.99 4.20
CA ASP A 164 0.64 -13.71 3.94
C ASP A 164 0.89 -12.94 5.24
N PHE A 165 -0.07 -13.02 6.17
CA PHE A 165 0.08 -12.41 7.49
C PHE A 165 1.28 -13.00 8.24
N LYS A 166 1.42 -14.33 8.25
CA LYS A 166 2.55 -15.01 8.91
C LYS A 166 3.88 -14.61 8.30
N VAL A 167 3.97 -14.51 6.97
CA VAL A 167 5.18 -14.08 6.28
C VAL A 167 5.56 -12.65 6.67
N HIS A 168 4.58 -11.74 6.69
CA HIS A 168 4.83 -10.35 7.12
C HIS A 168 5.27 -10.28 8.59
N GLU A 169 4.68 -11.09 9.48
CA GLU A 169 5.11 -11.16 10.88
C GLU A 169 6.57 -11.63 10.99
N GLU A 170 6.93 -12.65 10.23
CA GLU A 170 8.31 -13.16 10.21
C GLU A 170 9.29 -12.07 9.75
N VAL A 171 8.99 -11.39 8.64
CA VAL A 171 9.86 -10.34 8.12
C VAL A 171 9.96 -9.18 9.11
N LEU A 172 8.83 -8.74 9.67
CA LEU A 172 8.83 -7.65 10.65
C LEU A 172 9.67 -8.00 11.89
N SER A 173 9.61 -9.24 12.35
CA SER A 173 10.35 -9.68 13.54
C SER A 173 11.86 -9.66 13.35
N ARG A 174 12.33 -9.69 12.11
CA ARG A 174 13.76 -9.73 11.76
C ARG A 174 14.34 -8.35 11.42
N LEU A 175 13.54 -7.30 11.46
CA LEU A 175 14.06 -5.96 11.17
C LEU A 175 15.02 -5.51 12.27
N GLU A 176 16.16 -4.99 11.87
CA GLU A 176 17.08 -4.32 12.77
C GLU A 176 16.57 -2.90 13.07
N GLN A 177 16.79 -2.48 14.29
CA GLN A 177 16.39 -1.13 14.73
C GLN A 177 17.50 -0.13 14.47
#